data_be2534558e2cc59abd119f6c7510ef57
#
_entry.id   be2534558e2cc59abd119f6c7510ef57
#
_cell.length_a   1.000
_cell.length_b   1.000
_cell.length_c   1.000
_cell.angle_alpha   90.00
_cell.angle_beta   90.00
_cell.angle_gamma   90.00
#
_symmetry.space_group_name_H-M   'P 1'
#
loop_
_entity.id
_entity.type
_entity.pdbx_description
1 polymer ?
#
loop_
_entity_poly.entity_id
_entity_poly.type
_entity_poly.pdbx_seq_one_letter_code
_entity_poly.pdbx_strand_id
1 'polypeptide(L)'
;MALKPRCSLVLVVACCAPEAAWSIEPQAINVYGFDFTPTFALSESYDDNFREVEHDVESTMVTRLAPAFELKAEDRNSATRVIWEPTRYIYHSASDASNTAQRLRADSIMEFTDRHRLKLEAEARKYERTTSTAVDGINDKIESKRVGGVYTFGARSALNQIDLGASYAELRYDNADGINDDKERNTSNLTTTWYHRLGSKTRGLLEYDHTRFDYLQSNSPRSSRSDAVLAGAEWDMTAKTTGKLRVGYERKNFDQSGSDDLSNPTWQVDLAWKPRTYSTFTFLARQAMAEGDDGSDAVKATFTQVGWRHGWTERITSVAEVGMGHYVYEGQDRSDDLQDYKLGVIYEMRRWLDVELAYRHRDNDSDADNESFTRNVFQITFDVSL
;
A
#
# COMPACT_ATOMS: atom_id res chain seq x y z
N MET A 1 35.07 12.09 -5.27
CA MET A 1 34.49 11.45 -4.08
C MET A 1 33.07 11.15 -4.50
N ALA A 2 32.78 9.94 -4.92
CA ALA A 2 31.49 9.58 -5.47
C ALA A 2 30.54 9.33 -4.27
N LEU A 3 29.55 10.19 -4.12
CA LEU A 3 28.45 9.99 -3.19
C LEU A 3 27.64 8.77 -3.67
N LYS A 4 27.63 7.71 -2.88
CA LYS A 4 26.73 6.58 -3.13
C LYS A 4 25.29 6.97 -2.74
N PRO A 5 24.29 6.65 -3.54
CA PRO A 5 22.89 6.91 -3.19
C PRO A 5 22.47 6.06 -1.99
N ARG A 6 21.69 6.67 -1.09
CA ARG A 6 21.02 6.01 0.04
C ARG A 6 19.61 5.57 -0.38
N CYS A 7 19.18 4.42 0.07
CA CYS A 7 17.91 3.85 -0.33
C CYS A 7 17.05 3.41 0.86
N SER A 8 15.87 3.98 0.99
CA SER A 8 14.80 3.41 1.79
C SER A 8 13.72 2.89 0.86
N LEU A 9 13.65 1.58 0.69
CA LEU A 9 12.56 0.95 -0.06
C LEU A 9 11.26 1.13 0.71
N VAL A 10 10.51 2.18 0.42
CA VAL A 10 9.11 2.24 0.78
C VAL A 10 8.36 1.38 -0.23
N LEU A 11 8.38 0.06 0.00
CA LEU A 11 7.38 -0.80 -0.60
C LEU A 11 6.03 -0.27 -0.09
N VAL A 12 5.30 0.45 -0.94
CA VAL A 12 3.90 0.75 -0.69
C VAL A 12 3.20 -0.59 -0.70
N VAL A 13 3.25 -1.25 0.47
CA VAL A 13 2.32 -2.31 0.79
C VAL A 13 0.98 -1.60 0.73
N ALA A 14 0.29 -1.72 -0.41
CA ALA A 14 -1.15 -1.56 -0.40
C ALA A 14 -1.64 -2.67 0.54
N CYS A 15 -1.50 -2.43 1.85
CA CYS A 15 -2.26 -3.14 2.84
C CYS A 15 -3.70 -2.98 2.37
N CYS A 16 -4.30 -4.10 1.91
CA CYS A 16 -5.68 -4.35 2.22
C CYS A 16 -5.75 -4.50 3.75
N ALA A 17 -5.41 -3.44 4.49
CA ALA A 17 -5.93 -3.29 5.82
C ALA A 17 -7.44 -3.44 5.61
N PRO A 18 -8.12 -4.37 6.28
CA PRO A 18 -9.56 -4.27 6.38
C PRO A 18 -9.80 -2.81 6.76
N GLU A 19 -10.55 -2.10 5.93
CA GLU A 19 -10.95 -0.74 6.26
C GLU A 19 -11.31 -0.79 7.72
N ALA A 20 -10.55 -0.07 8.54
CA ALA A 20 -10.83 -0.03 9.97
C ALA A 20 -12.31 0.31 10.02
N ALA A 21 -13.12 -0.59 10.56
CA ALA A 21 -14.49 -0.26 10.85
C ALA A 21 -14.38 0.89 11.85
N TRP A 22 -14.45 2.09 11.33
CA TRP A 22 -14.58 3.30 12.11
C TRP A 22 -15.83 3.08 12.94
N SER A 23 -15.71 3.15 14.25
CA SER A 23 -16.87 3.05 15.14
C SER A 23 -17.81 4.23 14.97
N ILE A 24 -17.31 5.28 14.34
CA ILE A 24 -18.05 6.44 13.90
C ILE A 24 -18.51 6.14 12.46
N GLU A 25 -19.81 5.94 12.27
CA GLU A 25 -20.39 6.13 10.94
C GLU A 25 -20.58 7.65 10.76
N PRO A 26 -19.71 8.33 9.96
CA PRO A 26 -19.88 9.74 9.66
C PRO A 26 -21.26 9.94 9.06
N GLN A 27 -22.01 10.94 9.54
CA GLN A 27 -23.31 11.25 8.95
C GLN A 27 -23.06 11.89 7.58
N ALA A 28 -23.46 11.17 6.53
CA ALA A 28 -23.41 11.73 5.19
C ALA A 28 -24.42 12.85 5.03
N ILE A 29 -23.98 13.95 4.44
CA ILE A 29 -24.83 15.07 4.04
C ILE A 29 -25.29 14.79 2.62
N ASN A 30 -26.59 14.58 2.41
CA ASN A 30 -27.08 14.38 1.05
C ASN A 30 -27.09 15.70 0.28
N VAL A 31 -26.31 15.73 -0.82
CA VAL A 31 -26.17 16.88 -1.72
C VAL A 31 -26.60 16.45 -3.12
N TYR A 32 -27.82 16.78 -3.51
CA TYR A 32 -28.39 16.46 -4.84
C TYR A 32 -28.32 14.97 -5.21
N GLY A 33 -28.53 14.08 -4.25
CA GLY A 33 -28.49 12.62 -4.48
C GLY A 33 -27.11 11.97 -4.32
N PHE A 34 -26.10 12.77 -3.93
CA PHE A 34 -24.79 12.29 -3.52
C PHE A 34 -24.67 12.36 -1.99
N ASP A 35 -24.07 11.38 -1.40
CA ASP A 35 -23.72 11.37 0.01
C ASP A 35 -22.32 11.96 0.18
N PHE A 36 -22.25 13.13 0.79
CA PHE A 36 -21.01 13.85 1.09
C PHE A 36 -20.62 13.63 2.55
N THR A 37 -19.41 13.14 2.78
CA THR A 37 -18.90 12.81 4.11
C THR A 37 -17.53 13.47 4.32
N PRO A 38 -17.48 14.64 5.00
CA PRO A 38 -16.23 15.25 5.40
C PRO A 38 -15.72 14.62 6.69
N THR A 39 -14.40 14.36 6.76
CA THR A 39 -13.69 13.95 7.97
C THR A 39 -12.43 14.78 8.15
N PHE A 40 -11.88 14.82 9.35
CA PHE A 40 -10.65 15.53 9.64
C PHE A 40 -9.83 14.78 10.67
N ALA A 41 -8.56 14.52 10.37
CA ALA A 41 -7.61 13.98 11.31
C ALA A 41 -6.53 15.02 11.66
N LEU A 42 -6.31 15.21 12.96
CA LEU A 42 -5.20 15.97 13.52
C LEU A 42 -4.30 14.99 14.27
N SER A 43 -3.02 14.92 13.89
CA SER A 43 -2.05 14.12 14.62
C SER A 43 -0.87 14.95 15.05
N GLU A 44 -0.36 14.64 16.25
CA GLU A 44 0.92 15.14 16.75
C GLU A 44 1.80 13.95 17.08
N SER A 45 3.03 13.93 16.56
CA SER A 45 3.95 12.83 16.79
C SER A 45 5.36 13.31 17.10
N TYR A 46 6.04 12.60 17.99
CA TYR A 46 7.48 12.68 18.15
C TYR A 46 8.12 11.57 17.33
N ASP A 47 9.07 11.92 16.48
CA ASP A 47 9.78 11.04 15.58
C ASP A 47 11.28 11.22 15.80
N ASP A 48 11.96 10.18 16.26
CA ASP A 48 13.38 10.27 16.64
C ASP A 48 14.34 10.10 15.46
N ASN A 49 13.87 9.61 14.30
CA ASN A 49 14.67 9.43 13.09
C ASN A 49 13.79 9.54 11.82
N PHE A 50 13.24 10.73 11.56
CA PHE A 50 12.27 10.92 10.47
C PHE A 50 12.88 10.78 9.06
N ARG A 51 14.20 10.82 8.94
CA ARG A 51 14.92 10.61 7.68
C ARG A 51 15.36 9.15 7.46
N GLU A 52 15.19 8.29 8.46
CA GLU A 52 15.61 6.87 8.42
C GLU A 52 17.08 6.73 8.04
N VAL A 53 17.96 7.38 8.79
CA VAL A 53 19.40 7.38 8.59
C VAL A 53 20.11 6.62 9.72
N GLU A 54 21.28 6.05 9.41
CA GLU A 54 22.11 5.33 10.37
C GLU A 54 22.91 6.29 11.26
N HIS A 55 23.42 7.38 10.67
CA HIS A 55 24.25 8.38 11.31
C HIS A 55 23.61 9.76 11.19
N ASP A 56 24.03 10.71 12.02
CA ASP A 56 23.52 12.09 12.04
C ASP A 56 21.98 12.14 12.17
N VAL A 57 21.47 11.30 13.06
CA VAL A 57 20.04 11.13 13.30
C VAL A 57 19.40 12.42 13.82
N GLU A 58 18.32 12.84 13.17
CA GLU A 58 17.56 14.02 13.56
C GLU A 58 16.17 13.63 14.09
N SER A 59 15.79 14.21 15.22
CA SER A 59 14.45 14.05 15.79
C SER A 59 13.61 15.30 15.61
N THR A 60 12.30 15.12 15.50
CA THR A 60 11.38 16.25 15.36
C THR A 60 10.00 15.91 15.89
N MET A 61 9.26 16.97 16.27
CA MET A 61 7.79 16.88 16.38
C MET A 61 7.18 17.08 15.00
N VAL A 62 6.15 16.33 14.69
CA VAL A 62 5.44 16.40 13.39
C VAL A 62 3.96 16.59 13.64
N THR A 63 3.43 17.75 13.22
CA THR A 63 1.98 17.98 13.15
C THR A 63 1.46 17.56 11.79
N ARG A 64 0.43 16.72 11.77
CA ARG A 64 -0.26 16.30 10.55
C ARG A 64 -1.70 16.79 10.57
N LEU A 65 -2.09 17.55 9.53
CA LEU A 65 -3.46 18.00 9.29
C LEU A 65 -3.99 17.29 8.05
N ALA A 66 -5.03 16.50 8.20
CA ALA A 66 -5.54 15.64 7.12
C ALA A 66 -7.07 15.67 7.03
N PRO A 67 -7.64 16.71 6.38
CA PRO A 67 -9.04 16.65 5.97
C PRO A 67 -9.23 15.58 4.88
N ALA A 68 -10.39 14.94 4.87
CA ALA A 68 -10.81 14.07 3.79
C ALA A 68 -12.26 14.37 3.40
N PHE A 69 -12.52 14.30 2.11
CA PHE A 69 -13.81 14.63 1.52
C PHE A 69 -14.25 13.45 0.65
N GLU A 70 -15.21 12.68 1.14
CA GLU A 70 -15.80 11.59 0.39
C GLU A 70 -17.11 12.03 -0.26
N LEU A 71 -17.28 11.71 -1.54
CA LEU A 71 -18.52 11.83 -2.28
C LEU A 71 -18.92 10.45 -2.80
N LYS A 72 -20.06 9.96 -2.37
CA LYS A 72 -20.59 8.65 -2.77
C LYS A 72 -21.91 8.83 -3.52
N ALA A 73 -22.05 8.10 -4.64
CA ALA A 73 -23.30 7.90 -5.34
C ALA A 73 -23.60 6.42 -5.41
N GLU A 74 -24.80 6.02 -5.04
CA GLU A 74 -25.23 4.63 -5.05
C GLU A 74 -26.59 4.51 -5.72
N ASP A 75 -26.68 3.55 -6.64
CA ASP A 75 -27.91 3.16 -7.32
C ASP A 75 -28.04 1.64 -7.19
N ARG A 76 -29.15 1.10 -7.66
CA ARG A 76 -29.48 -0.33 -7.55
C ARG A 76 -28.37 -1.26 -8.05
N ASN A 77 -27.67 -0.87 -9.13
CA ASN A 77 -26.70 -1.71 -9.85
C ASN A 77 -25.32 -1.08 -9.93
N SER A 78 -25.10 0.06 -9.29
CA SER A 78 -23.82 0.75 -9.31
C SER A 78 -23.55 1.52 -8.02
N ALA A 79 -22.29 1.58 -7.65
CA ALA A 79 -21.81 2.45 -6.60
C ALA A 79 -20.53 3.12 -7.08
N THR A 80 -20.46 4.43 -6.94
CA THR A 80 -19.27 5.23 -7.27
C THR A 80 -18.89 6.07 -6.07
N ARG A 81 -17.61 6.09 -5.74
CA ARG A 81 -17.04 6.84 -4.63
C ARG A 81 -15.85 7.64 -5.13
N VAL A 82 -15.78 8.90 -4.75
CA VAL A 82 -14.63 9.78 -4.99
C VAL A 82 -14.16 10.32 -3.64
N ILE A 83 -12.87 10.21 -3.36
CA ILE A 83 -12.26 10.70 -2.11
C ILE A 83 -11.11 11.62 -2.46
N TRP A 84 -11.09 12.81 -1.85
CA TRP A 84 -9.96 13.72 -1.90
C TRP A 84 -9.39 13.94 -0.50
N GLU A 85 -8.09 13.71 -0.35
CA GLU A 85 -7.36 13.70 0.92
C GLU A 85 -6.12 14.61 0.80
N PRO A 86 -6.25 15.94 0.97
CA PRO A 86 -5.08 16.80 1.16
C PRO A 86 -4.53 16.60 2.58
N THR A 87 -3.20 16.53 2.71
CA THR A 87 -2.54 16.35 4.00
C THR A 87 -1.37 17.30 4.11
N ARG A 88 -1.32 18.09 5.18
CA ARG A 88 -0.18 18.95 5.51
C ARG A 88 0.65 18.30 6.61
N TYR A 89 1.97 18.17 6.36
CA TYR A 89 2.97 17.76 7.34
C TYR A 89 3.83 18.96 7.71
N ILE A 90 3.99 19.22 9.01
CA ILE A 90 4.78 20.31 9.58
C ILE A 90 5.82 19.67 10.48
N TYR A 91 7.09 19.70 10.04
CA TYR A 91 8.24 19.21 10.80
C TYR A 91 8.81 20.39 11.57
N HIS A 92 8.68 20.38 12.91
CA HIS A 92 8.98 21.56 13.71
C HIS A 92 10.47 21.90 13.79
N SER A 93 11.35 20.89 13.83
CA SER A 93 12.81 21.10 13.86
C SER A 93 13.47 21.04 12.47
N ALA A 94 12.71 20.65 11.42
CA ALA A 94 13.20 20.49 10.05
C ALA A 94 12.16 21.07 9.07
N SER A 95 12.09 22.40 9.01
CA SER A 95 11.05 23.11 8.24
C SER A 95 11.12 22.83 6.73
N ASP A 96 12.30 22.50 6.21
CA ASP A 96 12.59 22.09 4.84
C ASP A 96 11.93 20.74 4.47
N ALA A 97 11.74 19.86 5.46
CA ALA A 97 11.02 18.61 5.30
C ALA A 97 9.48 18.80 5.26
N SER A 98 8.98 19.99 5.66
CA SER A 98 7.54 20.26 5.72
C SER A 98 6.92 20.32 4.33
N ASN A 99 5.84 19.55 4.12
CA ASN A 99 5.27 19.36 2.78
C ASN A 99 3.75 19.25 2.81
N THR A 100 3.14 19.27 1.62
CA THR A 100 1.70 19.03 1.45
C THR A 100 1.50 17.90 0.45
N ALA A 101 0.97 16.79 0.92
CA ALA A 101 0.54 15.68 0.10
C ALA A 101 -0.92 15.85 -0.36
N GLN A 102 -1.25 15.29 -1.49
CA GLN A 102 -2.61 15.21 -2.01
C GLN A 102 -2.87 13.82 -2.57
N ARG A 103 -4.04 13.28 -2.29
CA ARG A 103 -4.54 12.05 -2.87
C ARG A 103 -5.95 12.25 -3.36
N LEU A 104 -6.19 11.91 -4.62
CA LEU A 104 -7.52 11.82 -5.21
C LEU A 104 -7.74 10.38 -5.66
N ARG A 105 -8.79 9.74 -5.19
CA ARG A 105 -9.17 8.38 -5.55
C ARG A 105 -10.61 8.34 -6.02
N ALA A 106 -10.86 7.55 -7.04
CA ALA A 106 -12.21 7.24 -7.53
C ALA A 106 -12.35 5.72 -7.72
N ASP A 107 -13.40 5.15 -7.14
CA ASP A 107 -13.77 3.75 -7.29
C ASP A 107 -15.20 3.67 -7.85
N SER A 108 -15.44 2.77 -8.78
CA SER A 108 -16.79 2.50 -9.29
C SER A 108 -17.01 1.01 -9.49
N ILE A 109 -18.15 0.51 -9.05
CA ILE A 109 -18.61 -0.86 -9.26
C ILE A 109 -19.92 -0.80 -10.00
N MET A 110 -20.03 -1.55 -11.12
CA MET A 110 -21.21 -1.62 -11.96
C MET A 110 -21.59 -3.09 -12.18
N GLU A 111 -22.83 -3.45 -11.86
CA GLU A 111 -23.39 -4.77 -12.09
C GLU A 111 -24.39 -4.68 -13.25
N PHE A 112 -23.93 -4.91 -14.50
CA PHE A 112 -24.80 -4.84 -15.68
C PHE A 112 -25.82 -5.97 -15.69
N THR A 113 -25.40 -7.14 -15.24
CA THR A 113 -26.24 -8.32 -15.02
C THR A 113 -25.63 -9.19 -13.93
N ASP A 114 -26.29 -10.22 -13.47
CA ASP A 114 -25.74 -11.20 -12.52
C ASP A 114 -24.40 -11.83 -12.98
N ARG A 115 -24.14 -11.82 -14.30
CA ARG A 115 -22.95 -12.43 -14.91
C ARG A 115 -21.88 -11.42 -15.33
N HIS A 116 -22.22 -10.16 -15.42
CA HIS A 116 -21.36 -9.11 -15.99
C HIS A 116 -21.19 -7.99 -14.99
N ARG A 117 -20.01 -7.86 -14.42
CA ARG A 117 -19.63 -6.84 -13.45
C ARG A 117 -18.36 -6.14 -13.91
N LEU A 118 -18.28 -4.85 -13.68
CA LEU A 118 -17.10 -4.04 -13.94
C LEU A 118 -16.75 -3.27 -12.67
N LYS A 119 -15.50 -3.37 -12.25
CA LYS A 119 -14.91 -2.53 -11.22
C LYS A 119 -13.89 -1.62 -11.89
N LEU A 120 -13.97 -0.31 -11.63
CA LEU A 120 -13.00 0.67 -12.10
C LEU A 120 -12.36 1.35 -10.89
N GLU A 121 -11.10 1.70 -11.02
CA GLU A 121 -10.35 2.46 -10.03
C GLU A 121 -9.45 3.49 -10.72
N ALA A 122 -9.34 4.68 -10.12
CA ALA A 122 -8.39 5.69 -10.54
C ALA A 122 -7.81 6.34 -9.28
N GLU A 123 -6.52 6.63 -9.29
CA GLU A 123 -5.84 7.31 -8.20
C GLU A 123 -4.79 8.27 -8.76
N ALA A 124 -4.73 9.46 -8.18
CA ALA A 124 -3.66 10.42 -8.39
C ALA A 124 -3.11 10.86 -7.03
N ARG A 125 -1.81 10.81 -6.86
CA ARG A 125 -1.10 11.23 -5.65
C ARG A 125 0.02 12.20 -6.02
N LYS A 126 0.17 13.23 -5.16
CA LYS A 126 1.37 14.05 -5.09
C LYS A 126 1.80 14.08 -3.62
N TYR A 127 3.03 13.66 -3.35
CA TYR A 127 3.54 13.57 -1.97
C TYR A 127 5.05 13.71 -1.95
N GLU A 128 5.59 14.00 -0.77
CA GLU A 128 7.01 14.03 -0.55
C GLU A 128 7.42 12.95 0.44
N ARG A 129 8.57 12.35 0.19
CA ARG A 129 9.21 11.37 1.04
C ARG A 129 10.46 12.01 1.65
N THR A 130 10.55 12.02 2.98
CA THR A 130 11.67 12.62 3.72
C THR A 130 12.93 11.78 3.68
N THR A 131 12.79 10.50 3.34
CA THR A 131 13.89 9.55 3.15
C THR A 131 14.31 9.59 1.67
N SER A 132 15.25 10.46 1.31
CA SER A 132 15.72 10.57 -0.07
C SER A 132 16.64 9.43 -0.43
N THR A 133 16.44 8.86 -1.60
CA THR A 133 17.30 7.82 -2.16
C THR A 133 18.46 8.34 -2.99
N ALA A 134 18.48 9.62 -3.34
CA ALA A 134 19.49 10.19 -4.23
C ALA A 134 20.38 11.21 -3.53
N VAL A 135 19.82 12.06 -2.68
CA VAL A 135 20.54 13.15 -2.02
C VAL A 135 20.06 13.30 -0.58
N ASP A 136 20.97 13.21 0.35
CA ASP A 136 20.67 13.36 1.78
C ASP A 136 20.08 14.74 2.09
N GLY A 137 19.07 14.75 2.95
CA GLY A 137 18.42 15.96 3.41
C GLY A 137 17.45 16.61 2.42
N ILE A 138 17.28 16.07 1.22
CA ILE A 138 16.30 16.54 0.24
C ILE A 138 15.12 15.56 0.19
N ASN A 139 13.90 16.09 0.28
CA ASN A 139 12.72 15.25 0.09
C ASN A 139 12.58 14.80 -1.38
N ASP A 140 12.28 13.53 -1.59
CA ASP A 140 11.84 13.06 -2.90
C ASP A 140 10.40 13.54 -3.16
N LYS A 141 10.21 14.32 -4.23
CA LYS A 141 8.91 14.84 -4.64
C LYS A 141 8.30 13.92 -5.68
N ILE A 142 7.25 13.22 -5.31
CA ILE A 142 6.72 12.10 -6.08
C ILE A 142 5.30 12.40 -6.56
N GLU A 143 5.07 12.22 -7.85
CA GLU A 143 3.75 12.15 -8.46
C GLU A 143 3.48 10.75 -8.98
N SER A 144 2.32 10.19 -8.62
CA SER A 144 1.87 8.92 -9.16
C SER A 144 0.42 9.01 -9.63
N LYS A 145 0.14 8.42 -10.78
CA LYS A 145 -1.20 8.31 -11.34
C LYS A 145 -1.44 6.86 -11.70
N ARG A 146 -2.60 6.35 -11.40
CA ARG A 146 -3.00 4.99 -11.75
C ARG A 146 -4.45 4.99 -12.18
N VAL A 147 -4.75 4.22 -13.23
CA VAL A 147 -6.09 3.87 -13.65
C VAL A 147 -6.13 2.37 -13.89
N GLY A 148 -7.22 1.73 -13.50
CA GLY A 148 -7.38 0.30 -13.72
C GLY A 148 -8.83 -0.14 -13.69
N GLY A 149 -9.05 -1.39 -14.08
CA GLY A 149 -10.36 -1.99 -13.98
C GLY A 149 -10.29 -3.50 -14.04
N VAL A 150 -11.33 -4.14 -13.50
CA VAL A 150 -11.51 -5.58 -13.55
C VAL A 150 -12.92 -5.86 -14.08
N TYR A 151 -12.98 -6.54 -15.20
CA TYR A 151 -14.21 -7.08 -15.73
C TYR A 151 -14.37 -8.53 -15.29
N THR A 152 -15.49 -8.83 -14.63
CA THR A 152 -15.84 -10.17 -14.18
C THR A 152 -16.93 -10.76 -15.06
N PHE A 153 -16.66 -11.93 -15.61
CA PHE A 153 -17.63 -12.77 -16.30
C PHE A 153 -17.96 -13.99 -15.47
N GLY A 154 -19.24 -14.20 -15.24
CA GLY A 154 -19.78 -15.31 -14.44
C GLY A 154 -20.55 -14.85 -13.21
N ALA A 155 -21.69 -15.46 -12.96
CA ALA A 155 -22.49 -15.19 -11.77
C ALA A 155 -21.72 -15.56 -10.49
N ARG A 156 -21.98 -14.87 -9.38
CA ARG A 156 -21.34 -15.18 -8.06
C ARG A 156 -21.62 -16.64 -7.65
N SER A 157 -22.74 -17.22 -8.14
CA SER A 157 -23.13 -18.59 -7.88
C SER A 157 -22.65 -19.59 -8.95
N ALA A 158 -22.01 -19.15 -10.04
CA ALA A 158 -21.56 -20.04 -11.12
C ALA A 158 -20.44 -20.98 -10.66
N LEU A 159 -20.32 -22.13 -11.35
CA LEU A 159 -19.22 -23.07 -11.13
C LEU A 159 -17.87 -22.44 -11.54
N ASN A 160 -17.87 -21.64 -12.62
CA ASN A 160 -16.70 -20.95 -13.13
C ASN A 160 -16.95 -19.45 -13.24
N GLN A 161 -15.92 -18.66 -12.95
CA GLN A 161 -15.87 -17.21 -13.10
C GLN A 161 -14.52 -16.82 -13.71
N ILE A 162 -14.49 -15.80 -14.55
CA ILE A 162 -13.27 -15.24 -15.11
C ILE A 162 -13.22 -13.76 -14.79
N ASP A 163 -12.09 -13.32 -14.24
CA ASP A 163 -11.77 -11.91 -14.04
C ASP A 163 -10.68 -11.50 -15.05
N LEU A 164 -10.91 -10.41 -15.78
CA LEU A 164 -9.97 -9.79 -16.69
C LEU A 164 -9.63 -8.41 -16.15
N GLY A 165 -8.40 -8.23 -15.70
CA GLY A 165 -7.87 -7.01 -15.14
C GLY A 165 -6.93 -6.30 -16.10
N ALA A 166 -7.00 -4.97 -16.13
CA ALA A 166 -6.00 -4.13 -16.80
C ALA A 166 -5.75 -2.89 -15.97
N SER A 167 -4.50 -2.45 -15.87
CA SER A 167 -4.16 -1.18 -15.24
C SER A 167 -2.96 -0.51 -15.92
N TYR A 168 -2.92 0.82 -15.78
CA TYR A 168 -1.82 1.65 -16.22
C TYR A 168 -1.46 2.61 -15.09
N ALA A 169 -0.17 2.77 -14.83
CA ALA A 169 0.34 3.68 -13.81
C ALA A 169 1.54 4.48 -14.34
N GLU A 170 1.66 5.70 -13.83
CA GLU A 170 2.79 6.60 -14.06
C GLU A 170 3.44 6.93 -12.72
N LEU A 171 4.77 6.92 -12.69
CA LEU A 171 5.59 7.41 -11.58
C LEU A 171 6.51 8.50 -12.11
N ARG A 172 6.49 9.68 -11.49
CA ARG A 172 7.30 10.85 -11.84
C ARG A 172 7.90 11.46 -10.61
N TYR A 173 9.03 12.15 -10.79
CA TYR A 173 9.71 12.91 -9.75
C TYR A 173 9.78 14.38 -10.15
N ASP A 174 9.39 15.27 -9.24
CA ASP A 174 9.38 16.74 -9.42
C ASP A 174 10.51 17.37 -8.60
N ASN A 175 11.66 16.69 -8.56
CA ASN A 175 12.88 17.21 -7.96
C ASN A 175 13.65 18.08 -8.97
N ALA A 176 14.40 19.07 -8.47
CA ALA A 176 15.26 19.90 -9.31
C ALA A 176 16.45 19.09 -9.85
N ASP A 177 17.07 19.60 -10.91
CA ASP A 177 18.35 19.12 -11.46
C ASP A 177 18.35 17.65 -11.93
N GLY A 178 17.18 17.10 -12.26
CA GLY A 178 17.04 15.73 -12.73
C GLY A 178 17.26 14.66 -11.66
N ILE A 179 17.18 15.04 -10.38
CA ILE A 179 17.28 14.10 -9.26
C ILE A 179 16.11 13.11 -9.35
N ASN A 180 16.42 11.81 -9.40
CA ASN A 180 15.48 10.70 -9.54
C ASN A 180 14.80 10.52 -10.92
N ASP A 181 15.19 11.28 -11.97
CA ASP A 181 14.64 11.08 -13.33
C ASP A 181 14.85 9.65 -13.85
N ASP A 182 15.93 8.99 -13.42
CA ASP A 182 16.25 7.59 -13.74
C ASP A 182 15.24 6.58 -13.19
N LYS A 183 14.40 6.98 -12.23
CA LYS A 183 13.37 6.16 -11.58
C LYS A 183 12.00 6.33 -12.20
N GLU A 184 11.83 7.34 -13.05
CA GLU A 184 10.56 7.62 -13.71
C GLU A 184 10.16 6.52 -14.67
N ARG A 185 8.92 6.05 -14.57
CA ARG A 185 8.43 4.94 -15.37
C ARG A 185 6.93 4.96 -15.60
N ASN A 186 6.53 4.27 -16.65
CA ASN A 186 5.17 3.83 -16.88
C ASN A 186 5.07 2.33 -16.60
N THR A 187 3.97 1.92 -16.00
CA THR A 187 3.71 0.50 -15.72
C THR A 187 2.36 0.11 -16.30
N SER A 188 2.36 -0.89 -17.15
CA SER A 188 1.13 -1.49 -17.69
C SER A 188 0.99 -2.90 -17.16
N ASN A 189 -0.19 -3.27 -16.67
CA ASN A 189 -0.45 -4.60 -16.15
C ASN A 189 -1.73 -5.18 -16.76
N LEU A 190 -1.67 -6.49 -17.07
CA LEU A 190 -2.80 -7.29 -17.52
C LEU A 190 -2.87 -8.54 -16.64
N THR A 191 -4.02 -8.80 -16.05
CA THR A 191 -4.25 -9.98 -15.20
C THR A 191 -5.46 -10.76 -15.70
N THR A 192 -5.34 -12.08 -15.76
CA THR A 192 -6.45 -12.98 -16.04
C THR A 192 -6.53 -13.99 -14.93
N THR A 193 -7.67 -14.06 -14.22
CA THR A 193 -7.89 -15.03 -13.15
C THR A 193 -9.12 -15.90 -13.49
N TRP A 194 -8.92 -17.19 -13.56
CA TRP A 194 -10.00 -18.17 -13.62
C TRP A 194 -10.28 -18.74 -12.24
N TYR A 195 -11.54 -18.71 -11.84
CA TYR A 195 -12.01 -19.29 -10.60
C TYR A 195 -12.89 -20.51 -10.87
N HIS A 196 -12.66 -21.57 -10.11
CA HIS A 196 -13.47 -22.76 -10.09
C HIS A 196 -14.01 -23.03 -8.69
N ARG A 197 -15.32 -23.17 -8.56
CA ARG A 197 -15.95 -23.44 -7.27
C ARG A 197 -15.66 -24.86 -6.83
N LEU A 198 -14.95 -25.02 -5.72
CA LEU A 198 -14.65 -26.30 -5.08
C LEU A 198 -15.69 -26.68 -4.03
N GLY A 199 -16.37 -25.69 -3.46
CA GLY A 199 -17.37 -25.86 -2.43
C GLY A 199 -18.29 -24.66 -2.31
N SER A 200 -19.20 -24.66 -1.35
CA SER A 200 -20.16 -23.56 -1.16
C SER A 200 -19.49 -22.22 -0.84
N LYS A 201 -18.29 -22.26 -0.24
CA LYS A 201 -17.55 -21.11 0.29
C LYS A 201 -16.06 -21.13 -0.08
N THR A 202 -15.68 -22.00 -1.00
CA THR A 202 -14.28 -22.15 -1.42
C THR A 202 -14.22 -22.23 -2.94
N ARG A 203 -13.31 -21.48 -3.53
CA ARG A 203 -12.98 -21.56 -4.95
C ARG A 203 -11.47 -21.68 -5.15
N GLY A 204 -11.06 -22.55 -6.05
CA GLY A 204 -9.72 -22.60 -6.58
C GLY A 204 -9.53 -21.50 -7.60
N LEU A 205 -8.31 -21.06 -7.82
CA LEU A 205 -7.98 -20.07 -8.82
C LEU A 205 -6.71 -20.45 -9.61
N LEU A 206 -6.67 -20.02 -10.85
CA LEU A 206 -5.48 -19.98 -11.69
C LEU A 206 -5.39 -18.56 -12.26
N GLU A 207 -4.23 -17.93 -12.07
CA GLU A 207 -3.99 -16.54 -12.44
C GLU A 207 -2.75 -16.44 -13.32
N TYR A 208 -2.86 -15.64 -14.37
CA TYR A 208 -1.73 -15.16 -15.16
C TYR A 208 -1.67 -13.65 -15.05
N ASP A 209 -0.50 -13.14 -14.73
CA ASP A 209 -0.20 -11.72 -14.60
C ASP A 209 0.93 -11.36 -15.55
N HIS A 210 0.73 -10.30 -16.34
CA HIS A 210 1.72 -9.73 -17.24
C HIS A 210 1.91 -8.26 -16.91
N THR A 211 3.12 -7.87 -16.52
CA THR A 211 3.47 -6.48 -16.20
C THR A 211 4.61 -5.99 -17.07
N ARG A 212 4.45 -4.80 -17.65
CA ARG A 212 5.45 -4.08 -18.42
C ARG A 212 5.91 -2.85 -17.65
N PHE A 213 7.22 -2.69 -17.50
CA PHE A 213 7.87 -1.52 -16.90
C PHE A 213 8.66 -0.80 -17.98
N ASP A 214 8.23 0.43 -18.31
CA ASP A 214 8.86 1.29 -19.29
C ASP A 214 9.46 2.50 -18.58
N TYR A 215 10.77 2.49 -18.35
CA TYR A 215 11.51 3.61 -17.77
C TYR A 215 11.68 4.72 -18.81
N LEU A 216 11.53 5.99 -18.38
CA LEU A 216 11.56 7.14 -19.29
C LEU A 216 12.96 7.54 -19.69
N GLN A 217 13.95 7.24 -18.86
CA GLN A 217 15.35 7.48 -19.21
C GLN A 217 15.72 6.64 -20.44
N SER A 218 16.23 7.30 -21.48
CA SER A 218 16.64 6.64 -22.71
C SER A 218 17.69 5.58 -22.42
N ASN A 219 17.46 4.37 -22.95
CA ASN A 219 18.33 3.20 -22.74
C ASN A 219 18.47 2.77 -21.29
N SER A 220 17.44 2.96 -20.46
CA SER A 220 17.45 2.41 -19.11
C SER A 220 17.56 0.88 -19.13
N PRO A 221 18.55 0.29 -18.43
CA PRO A 221 18.66 -1.19 -18.35
C PRO A 221 17.50 -1.83 -17.59
N ARG A 222 16.72 -1.03 -16.84
CA ARG A 222 15.62 -1.51 -15.98
C ARG A 222 14.29 -1.69 -16.71
N SER A 223 14.15 -1.18 -17.95
CA SER A 223 12.94 -1.46 -18.76
C SER A 223 12.79 -2.96 -18.98
N SER A 224 11.63 -3.50 -18.62
CA SER A 224 11.46 -4.94 -18.46
C SER A 224 9.99 -5.37 -18.57
N ARG A 225 9.79 -6.67 -18.67
CA ARG A 225 8.50 -7.33 -18.55
C ARG A 225 8.57 -8.44 -17.51
N SER A 226 7.53 -8.54 -16.71
CA SER A 226 7.36 -9.62 -15.73
C SER A 226 6.13 -10.45 -16.10
N ASP A 227 6.27 -11.76 -16.11
CA ASP A 227 5.21 -12.74 -16.33
C ASP A 227 5.12 -13.66 -15.12
N ALA A 228 3.95 -13.77 -14.52
CA ALA A 228 3.71 -14.66 -13.39
C ALA A 228 2.53 -15.60 -13.63
N VAL A 229 2.68 -16.84 -13.20
CA VAL A 229 1.60 -17.84 -13.17
C VAL A 229 1.42 -18.29 -11.73
N LEU A 230 0.20 -18.12 -11.21
CA LEU A 230 -0.13 -18.48 -9.83
C LEU A 230 -1.35 -19.42 -9.80
N ALA A 231 -1.29 -20.42 -8.95
CA ALA A 231 -2.43 -21.24 -8.58
C ALA A 231 -2.75 -21.06 -7.09
N GLY A 232 -4.01 -21.21 -6.74
CA GLY A 232 -4.37 -20.98 -5.37
C GLY A 232 -5.82 -21.30 -5.03
N ALA A 233 -6.21 -20.83 -3.86
CA ALA A 233 -7.58 -20.92 -3.39
C ALA A 233 -7.97 -19.69 -2.58
N GLU A 234 -9.22 -19.32 -2.64
CA GLU A 234 -9.81 -18.36 -1.73
C GLU A 234 -11.05 -18.96 -1.08
N TRP A 235 -11.31 -18.55 0.12
CA TRP A 235 -12.42 -19.06 0.91
C TRP A 235 -13.03 -18.01 1.82
N ASP A 236 -14.32 -18.17 1.97
CA ASP A 236 -15.13 -17.52 2.99
C ASP A 236 -15.81 -18.61 3.81
N MET A 237 -14.97 -19.47 4.45
CA MET A 237 -15.39 -20.76 5.00
C MET A 237 -16.39 -20.62 6.15
N THR A 238 -16.30 -19.55 6.92
CA THR A 238 -17.23 -19.26 8.02
C THR A 238 -17.37 -17.75 8.17
N ALA A 239 -18.38 -17.31 8.95
CA ALA A 239 -18.44 -15.91 9.38
C ALA A 239 -17.19 -15.48 10.19
N LYS A 240 -16.27 -16.41 10.47
CA LYS A 240 -15.09 -16.19 11.31
C LYS A 240 -13.75 -16.24 10.57
N THR A 241 -13.69 -16.81 9.38
CA THR A 241 -12.40 -16.98 8.68
C THR A 241 -12.57 -16.75 7.19
N THR A 242 -11.88 -15.75 6.67
CA THR A 242 -11.72 -15.49 5.24
C THR A 242 -10.26 -15.58 4.87
N GLY A 243 -9.94 -16.00 3.66
CA GLY A 243 -8.56 -16.05 3.24
C GLY A 243 -8.37 -16.28 1.75
N LYS A 244 -7.16 -15.96 1.30
CA LYS A 244 -6.66 -16.20 -0.04
C LYS A 244 -5.22 -16.71 0.06
N LEU A 245 -4.93 -17.76 -0.67
CA LEU A 245 -3.58 -18.31 -0.83
C LEU A 245 -3.30 -18.39 -2.32
N ARG A 246 -2.14 -17.89 -2.75
CA ARG A 246 -1.62 -18.03 -4.11
C ARG A 246 -0.16 -18.45 -4.04
N VAL A 247 0.26 -19.37 -4.90
CA VAL A 247 1.65 -19.77 -5.07
C VAL A 247 1.92 -19.92 -6.56
N GLY A 248 3.11 -19.56 -6.99
CA GLY A 248 3.44 -19.58 -8.40
C GLY A 248 4.90 -19.26 -8.67
N TYR A 249 5.16 -18.86 -9.87
CA TYR A 249 6.47 -18.52 -10.37
C TYR A 249 6.40 -17.26 -11.22
N GLU A 250 7.33 -16.36 -11.00
CA GLU A 250 7.47 -15.09 -11.71
C GLU A 250 8.78 -15.08 -12.45
N ARG A 251 8.78 -14.56 -13.68
CA ARG A 251 9.96 -14.32 -14.50
C ARG A 251 9.96 -12.88 -14.98
N LYS A 252 11.08 -12.17 -14.73
CA LYS A 252 11.33 -10.81 -15.19
C LYS A 252 12.42 -10.84 -16.25
N ASN A 253 12.12 -10.33 -17.43
CA ASN A 253 13.01 -10.22 -18.56
C ASN A 253 13.33 -8.76 -18.85
N PHE A 254 14.60 -8.39 -18.90
CA PHE A 254 15.03 -7.04 -19.22
C PHE A 254 15.15 -6.87 -20.74
N ASP A 255 14.88 -5.66 -21.21
CA ASP A 255 14.88 -5.35 -22.65
C ASP A 255 16.31 -5.19 -23.19
N GLN A 256 17.24 -4.81 -22.34
CA GLN A 256 18.63 -4.55 -22.71
C GLN A 256 19.57 -5.64 -22.18
N SER A 257 20.62 -5.89 -22.96
CA SER A 257 21.71 -6.78 -22.56
C SER A 257 22.61 -6.03 -21.55
N GLY A 258 22.35 -6.17 -20.28
CA GLY A 258 23.14 -5.54 -19.20
C GLY A 258 22.74 -6.08 -17.84
N SER A 259 21.51 -6.54 -17.75
CA SER A 259 20.97 -7.23 -16.58
C SER A 259 20.55 -8.64 -16.97
N ASP A 260 20.82 -9.60 -16.11
CA ASP A 260 20.40 -10.98 -16.31
C ASP A 260 18.91 -11.14 -16.06
N ASP A 261 18.23 -11.98 -16.84
CA ASP A 261 16.83 -12.33 -16.60
C ASP A 261 16.69 -12.96 -15.20
N LEU A 262 15.69 -12.47 -14.46
CA LEU A 262 15.41 -12.95 -13.12
C LEU A 262 14.23 -13.91 -13.11
N SER A 263 14.26 -14.86 -12.20
CA SER A 263 13.13 -15.74 -11.96
C SER A 263 13.04 -16.12 -10.49
N ASN A 264 11.82 -16.12 -9.96
CA ASN A 264 11.61 -16.26 -8.53
C ASN A 264 10.28 -16.96 -8.21
N PRO A 265 10.25 -17.87 -7.22
CA PRO A 265 8.99 -18.29 -6.63
C PRO A 265 8.23 -17.07 -6.11
N THR A 266 6.96 -16.96 -6.44
CA THR A 266 6.09 -15.90 -5.93
C THR A 266 4.91 -16.51 -5.18
N TRP A 267 4.53 -15.90 -4.07
CA TRP A 267 3.43 -16.41 -3.26
C TRP A 267 2.80 -15.29 -2.43
N GLN A 268 1.54 -15.49 -2.09
CA GLN A 268 0.79 -14.59 -1.23
C GLN A 268 -0.20 -15.36 -0.36
N VAL A 269 -0.27 -14.97 0.89
CA VAL A 269 -1.22 -15.46 1.89
C VAL A 269 -1.91 -14.28 2.54
N ASP A 270 -3.22 -14.21 2.47
CA ASP A 270 -4.05 -13.22 3.15
C ASP A 270 -5.06 -13.97 4.01
N LEU A 271 -5.04 -13.77 5.31
CA LEU A 271 -5.97 -14.39 6.24
C LEU A 271 -6.58 -13.36 7.17
N ALA A 272 -7.88 -13.45 7.39
CA ALA A 272 -8.56 -12.74 8.47
C ALA A 272 -9.34 -13.75 9.31
N TRP A 273 -9.07 -13.75 10.61
CA TRP A 273 -9.72 -14.62 11.58
C TRP A 273 -10.41 -13.80 12.67
N LYS A 274 -11.71 -13.97 12.78
CA LYS A 274 -12.59 -13.31 13.76
C LYS A 274 -13.10 -14.34 14.77
N PRO A 275 -12.31 -14.77 15.77
CA PRO A 275 -12.75 -15.75 16.77
C PRO A 275 -13.95 -15.25 17.57
N ARG A 276 -14.03 -13.95 17.76
CA ARG A 276 -15.13 -13.20 18.39
C ARG A 276 -15.46 -11.98 17.56
N THR A 277 -16.65 -11.43 17.73
CA THR A 277 -17.11 -10.21 17.02
C THR A 277 -16.24 -8.99 17.33
N TYR A 278 -15.67 -8.95 18.53
CA TYR A 278 -14.82 -7.89 19.04
C TYR A 278 -13.31 -8.14 18.89
N SER A 279 -12.90 -9.26 18.28
CA SER A 279 -11.48 -9.58 18.11
C SER A 279 -11.22 -10.09 16.69
N THR A 280 -10.27 -9.45 16.01
CA THR A 280 -9.86 -9.80 14.64
C THR A 280 -8.35 -9.96 14.61
N PHE A 281 -7.90 -11.08 14.04
CA PHE A 281 -6.50 -11.31 13.68
C PHE A 281 -6.38 -11.27 12.17
N THR A 282 -5.33 -10.62 11.68
CA THR A 282 -4.95 -10.61 10.28
C THR A 282 -3.56 -11.19 10.11
N PHE A 283 -3.36 -11.93 9.04
CA PHE A 283 -2.07 -12.43 8.64
C PHE A 283 -1.89 -12.16 7.16
N LEU A 284 -0.83 -11.46 6.81
CA LEU A 284 -0.40 -11.20 5.45
C LEU A 284 1.02 -11.73 5.30
N ALA A 285 1.28 -12.51 4.27
CA ALA A 285 2.64 -12.87 3.92
C ALA A 285 2.77 -12.98 2.40
N ARG A 286 3.87 -12.48 1.83
CA ARG A 286 4.08 -12.50 0.39
C ARG A 286 5.56 -12.49 0.02
N GLN A 287 5.85 -13.00 -1.16
CA GLN A 287 7.11 -12.86 -1.86
C GLN A 287 6.84 -12.49 -3.31
N ALA A 288 7.47 -11.44 -3.80
CA ALA A 288 7.37 -11.00 -5.19
C ALA A 288 8.60 -10.18 -5.58
N MET A 289 8.84 -9.99 -6.87
CA MET A 289 9.79 -9.01 -7.36
C MET A 289 9.14 -7.63 -7.38
N ALA A 290 9.89 -6.63 -6.90
CA ALA A 290 9.52 -5.22 -6.94
C ALA A 290 10.55 -4.43 -7.73
N GLU A 291 10.19 -3.23 -8.16
CA GLU A 291 11.12 -2.27 -8.74
C GLU A 291 11.98 -1.62 -7.65
N GLY A 292 13.29 -1.58 -7.86
CA GLY A 292 14.20 -0.87 -6.97
C GLY A 292 14.17 0.64 -7.17
N ASP A 293 14.29 1.38 -6.08
CA ASP A 293 14.40 2.86 -6.09
C ASP A 293 15.86 3.34 -5.96
N ASP A 294 16.80 2.42 -5.77
CA ASP A 294 18.21 2.66 -5.45
C ASP A 294 19.17 2.38 -6.62
N GLY A 295 18.63 2.12 -7.80
CA GLY A 295 19.41 1.73 -8.97
C GLY A 295 19.62 0.22 -9.10
N SER A 296 19.06 -0.61 -8.19
CA SER A 296 19.01 -2.06 -8.38
C SER A 296 18.13 -2.44 -9.57
N ASP A 297 18.42 -3.56 -10.18
CA ASP A 297 17.65 -4.10 -11.32
C ASP A 297 16.24 -4.52 -10.90
N ALA A 298 16.13 -5.12 -9.73
CA ALA A 298 14.88 -5.46 -9.04
C ALA A 298 15.15 -5.71 -7.56
N VAL A 299 14.09 -5.79 -6.76
CA VAL A 299 14.16 -6.18 -5.36
C VAL A 299 13.28 -7.41 -5.15
N LYS A 300 13.90 -8.52 -4.72
CA LYS A 300 13.15 -9.67 -4.21
C LYS A 300 12.68 -9.36 -2.80
N ALA A 301 11.40 -9.07 -2.66
CA ALA A 301 10.79 -8.67 -1.41
C ALA A 301 10.00 -9.83 -0.79
N THR A 302 10.39 -10.25 0.40
CA THR A 302 9.61 -11.16 1.26
C THR A 302 9.10 -10.37 2.44
N PHE A 303 7.81 -10.37 2.68
CA PHE A 303 7.19 -9.61 3.75
C PHE A 303 6.14 -10.45 4.48
N THR A 304 6.11 -10.34 5.80
CA THR A 304 5.11 -10.99 6.66
C THR A 304 4.59 -9.99 7.69
N GLN A 305 3.29 -9.95 7.90
CA GLN A 305 2.66 -9.10 8.89
C GLN A 305 1.56 -9.86 9.64
N VAL A 306 1.54 -9.68 10.95
CA VAL A 306 0.47 -10.14 11.85
C VAL A 306 -0.17 -8.91 12.48
N GLY A 307 -1.49 -8.80 12.40
CA GLY A 307 -2.25 -7.76 13.05
C GLY A 307 -3.25 -8.34 14.04
N TRP A 308 -3.49 -7.63 15.12
CA TRP A 308 -4.55 -7.91 16.08
C TRP A 308 -5.29 -6.64 16.45
N ARG A 309 -6.61 -6.68 16.35
CA ARG A 309 -7.52 -5.64 16.79
C ARG A 309 -8.51 -6.23 17.77
N HIS A 310 -8.66 -5.60 18.97
CA HIS A 310 -9.51 -6.10 20.04
C HIS A 310 -10.28 -4.98 20.72
N GLY A 311 -11.61 -5.06 20.66
CA GLY A 311 -12.51 -4.20 21.41
C GLY A 311 -12.68 -4.73 22.84
N TRP A 312 -12.15 -4.02 23.81
CA TRP A 312 -12.30 -4.35 25.25
C TRP A 312 -13.66 -3.93 25.78
N THR A 313 -14.12 -2.80 25.29
CA THR A 313 -15.43 -2.23 25.57
C THR A 313 -16.02 -1.68 24.28
N GLU A 314 -17.22 -1.10 24.32
CA GLU A 314 -17.80 -0.37 23.20
C GLU A 314 -16.99 0.87 22.79
N ARG A 315 -16.06 1.33 23.63
CA ARG A 315 -15.30 2.56 23.42
C ARG A 315 -13.79 2.40 23.40
N ILE A 316 -13.26 1.24 23.78
CA ILE A 316 -11.82 1.03 23.89
C ILE A 316 -11.42 -0.13 23.01
N THR A 317 -10.58 0.16 22.03
CA THR A 317 -10.02 -0.83 21.11
C THR A 317 -8.49 -0.76 21.16
N SER A 318 -7.84 -1.92 21.28
CA SER A 318 -6.39 -2.03 21.09
C SER A 318 -6.05 -2.55 19.70
N VAL A 319 -4.94 -2.07 19.18
CA VAL A 319 -4.34 -2.51 17.90
C VAL A 319 -2.89 -2.90 18.17
N ALA A 320 -2.48 -4.06 17.66
CA ALA A 320 -1.09 -4.48 17.67
C ALA A 320 -0.74 -5.06 16.29
N GLU A 321 0.40 -4.65 15.74
CA GLU A 321 0.90 -5.14 14.45
C GLU A 321 2.38 -5.46 14.57
N VAL A 322 2.80 -6.56 13.94
CA VAL A 322 4.20 -6.97 13.80
C VAL A 322 4.43 -7.27 12.34
N GLY A 323 5.37 -6.57 11.73
CA GLY A 323 5.84 -6.77 10.36
C GLY A 323 7.29 -7.20 10.33
N MET A 324 7.64 -8.08 9.40
CA MET A 324 9.01 -8.49 9.10
C MET A 324 9.19 -8.50 7.58
N GLY A 325 10.27 -7.88 7.12
CA GLY A 325 10.64 -7.83 5.70
C GLY A 325 12.05 -8.32 5.48
N HIS A 326 12.28 -9.06 4.40
CA HIS A 326 13.60 -9.39 3.92
C HIS A 326 13.67 -9.01 2.44
N TYR A 327 14.64 -8.16 2.09
CA TYR A 327 14.78 -7.54 0.78
C TYR A 327 16.15 -7.83 0.22
N VAL A 328 16.23 -8.47 -0.93
CA VAL A 328 17.48 -8.74 -1.65
C VAL A 328 17.49 -7.90 -2.93
N TYR A 329 18.50 -7.08 -3.08
CA TYR A 329 18.63 -6.12 -4.19
C TYR A 329 19.43 -6.75 -5.33
N GLU A 330 18.75 -7.14 -6.38
CA GLU A 330 19.35 -7.76 -7.55
C GLU A 330 20.22 -6.76 -8.34
N GLY A 331 21.42 -7.20 -8.72
CA GLY A 331 22.41 -6.31 -9.35
C GLY A 331 23.24 -5.48 -8.37
N GLN A 332 23.00 -5.64 -7.07
CA GLN A 332 23.78 -5.04 -5.98
C GLN A 332 24.11 -6.09 -4.94
N ASP A 333 25.21 -5.90 -4.21
CA ASP A 333 25.57 -6.72 -3.05
C ASP A 333 24.93 -6.09 -1.79
N ARG A 334 23.59 -6.25 -1.71
CA ARG A 334 22.79 -5.68 -0.63
C ARG A 334 21.58 -6.55 -0.27
N SER A 335 21.40 -6.74 1.03
CA SER A 335 20.16 -7.24 1.62
C SER A 335 19.78 -6.45 2.88
N ASP A 336 18.49 -6.27 3.06
CA ASP A 336 17.93 -5.55 4.23
C ASP A 336 16.94 -6.44 4.97
N ASP A 337 17.04 -6.45 6.30
CA ASP A 337 16.09 -7.08 7.21
C ASP A 337 15.33 -6.01 8.00
N LEU A 338 14.05 -5.85 7.71
CA LEU A 338 13.17 -4.86 8.32
C LEU A 338 12.28 -5.49 9.39
N GLN A 339 12.22 -4.87 10.57
CA GLN A 339 11.25 -5.16 11.62
C GLN A 339 10.39 -3.92 11.86
N ASP A 340 9.08 -4.13 12.00
CA ASP A 340 8.11 -3.05 12.20
C ASP A 340 7.08 -3.46 13.25
N TYR A 341 7.01 -2.75 14.36
CA TYR A 341 6.10 -3.01 15.47
C TYR A 341 5.20 -1.80 15.67
N LYS A 342 3.88 -1.99 15.71
CA LYS A 342 2.91 -0.96 16.08
C LYS A 342 2.06 -1.44 17.25
N LEU A 343 1.89 -0.58 18.25
CA LEU A 343 0.94 -0.73 19.34
C LEU A 343 0.07 0.52 19.41
N GLY A 344 -1.23 0.35 19.57
CA GLY A 344 -2.15 1.48 19.63
C GLY A 344 -3.35 1.18 20.50
N VAL A 345 -3.93 2.26 21.05
CA VAL A 345 -5.20 2.24 21.78
C VAL A 345 -6.07 3.36 21.21
N ILE A 346 -7.27 3.00 20.79
CA ILE A 346 -8.27 3.92 20.27
C ILE A 346 -9.36 4.07 21.33
N TYR A 347 -9.68 5.30 21.70
CA TYR A 347 -10.74 5.65 22.61
C TYR A 347 -11.82 6.47 21.88
N GLU A 348 -13.01 5.91 21.75
CA GLU A 348 -14.20 6.55 21.20
C GLU A 348 -14.75 7.55 22.23
N MET A 349 -14.19 8.76 22.23
CA MET A 349 -14.52 9.77 23.22
C MET A 349 -15.95 10.30 23.02
N ARG A 350 -16.34 10.51 21.78
CA ARG A 350 -17.67 10.97 21.34
C ARG A 350 -18.04 10.29 20.03
N ARG A 351 -19.29 10.36 19.62
CA ARG A 351 -19.74 9.84 18.32
C ARG A 351 -19.05 10.49 17.11
N TRP A 352 -18.48 11.66 17.29
CA TRP A 352 -17.81 12.44 16.28
C TRP A 352 -16.31 12.62 16.53
N LEU A 353 -15.77 12.00 17.60
CA LEU A 353 -14.36 12.16 18.00
C LEU A 353 -13.79 10.86 18.55
N ASP A 354 -12.78 10.33 17.87
CA ASP A 354 -11.89 9.27 18.34
C ASP A 354 -10.53 9.84 18.68
N VAL A 355 -9.91 9.27 19.70
CA VAL A 355 -8.53 9.58 20.09
C VAL A 355 -7.70 8.31 20.04
N GLU A 356 -6.67 8.28 19.20
CA GLU A 356 -5.71 7.19 19.13
C GLU A 356 -4.38 7.61 19.77
N LEU A 357 -3.85 6.76 20.65
CA LEU A 357 -2.47 6.80 21.09
C LEU A 357 -1.76 5.63 20.45
N ALA A 358 -0.64 5.88 19.76
CA ALA A 358 0.12 4.85 19.07
C ALA A 358 1.62 5.01 19.32
N TYR A 359 2.30 3.88 19.35
CA TYR A 359 3.75 3.76 19.29
C TYR A 359 4.12 2.86 18.12
N ARG A 360 5.12 3.27 17.34
CA ARG A 360 5.70 2.47 16.26
C ARG A 360 7.22 2.42 16.42
N HIS A 361 7.76 1.24 16.28
CA HIS A 361 9.20 0.98 16.23
C HIS A 361 9.52 0.32 14.89
N ARG A 362 10.52 0.85 14.20
CA ARG A 362 11.08 0.26 12.97
C ARG A 362 12.58 0.11 13.13
N ASP A 363 13.07 -1.03 12.70
CA ASP A 363 14.49 -1.35 12.68
C ASP A 363 14.81 -1.98 11.33
N ASN A 364 15.78 -1.42 10.61
CA ASN A 364 16.28 -1.94 9.35
C ASN A 364 17.75 -2.28 9.54
N ASP A 365 18.07 -3.54 9.42
CA ASP A 365 19.45 -4.05 9.42
C ASP A 365 19.86 -4.34 7.97
N SER A 366 20.89 -3.64 7.49
CA SER A 366 21.37 -3.75 6.12
C SER A 366 22.83 -4.17 6.12
N ASP A 367 23.21 -5.03 5.18
CA ASP A 367 24.61 -5.38 4.95
C ASP A 367 25.36 -4.33 4.09
N ALA A 368 24.65 -3.31 3.60
CA ALA A 368 25.24 -2.16 2.92
C ALA A 368 25.47 -0.99 3.88
N ASP A 369 26.63 -0.32 3.75
CA ASP A 369 27.01 0.83 4.57
C ASP A 369 25.99 1.96 4.51
N ASN A 370 25.62 2.53 5.66
CA ASN A 370 24.71 3.67 5.84
C ASN A 370 23.24 3.42 5.44
N GLU A 371 22.81 2.16 5.38
CA GLU A 371 21.43 1.79 5.04
C GLU A 371 20.66 1.24 6.24
N SER A 372 21.35 0.94 7.35
CA SER A 372 20.71 0.53 8.61
C SER A 372 20.11 1.73 9.33
N PHE A 373 18.98 1.52 9.99
CA PHE A 373 18.40 2.56 10.84
C PHE A 373 17.46 1.97 11.89
N THR A 374 17.33 2.70 13.00
CA THR A 374 16.28 2.49 14.00
C THR A 374 15.43 3.75 14.10
N ARG A 375 14.11 3.60 14.19
CA ARG A 375 13.16 4.72 14.26
C ARG A 375 12.05 4.43 15.24
N ASN A 376 11.75 5.38 16.13
CA ASN A 376 10.64 5.32 17.07
C ASN A 376 9.70 6.51 16.86
N VAL A 377 8.41 6.23 16.80
CA VAL A 377 7.37 7.26 16.64
C VAL A 377 6.33 7.10 17.74
N PHE A 378 6.12 8.14 18.51
CA PHE A 378 5.02 8.26 19.49
C PHE A 378 4.00 9.23 18.91
N GLN A 379 2.74 8.84 18.81
CA GLN A 379 1.71 9.61 18.14
C GLN A 379 0.43 9.68 18.95
N ILE A 380 -0.19 10.85 18.95
CA ILE A 380 -1.60 11.06 19.30
C ILE A 380 -2.35 11.53 18.07
N THR A 381 -3.52 10.96 17.81
CA THR A 381 -4.40 11.35 16.71
C THR A 381 -5.80 11.64 17.23
N PHE A 382 -6.38 12.70 16.72
CA PHE A 382 -7.79 13.08 16.91
C PHE A 382 -8.50 12.95 15.57
N ASP A 383 -9.36 11.95 15.46
CA ASP A 383 -10.19 11.73 14.28
C ASP A 383 -11.59 12.30 14.51
N VAL A 384 -11.94 13.24 13.66
CA VAL A 384 -13.24 13.96 13.72
C VAL A 384 -14.07 13.59 12.50
N SER A 385 -15.30 13.14 12.73
CA SER A 385 -16.31 12.94 11.68
C SER A 385 -17.56 13.72 12.02
N LEU A 386 -18.17 14.38 11.03
CA LEU A 386 -19.39 15.14 11.19
C LEU A 386 -20.62 14.27 11.00
#